data_9fd4df2adefd6471bae42a941dbd7a03
#
_entry.id   9fd4df2adefd6471bae42a941dbd7a03
#
_cell.length_a   1.000
_cell.length_b   1.000
_cell.length_c   1.000
_cell.angle_alpha   90.00
_cell.angle_beta   90.00
_cell.angle_gamma   90.00
#
_symmetry.space_group_name_H-M   'P 1'
#
loop_
_entity.id
_entity.type
_entity.pdbx_description
1 polymer ?
#
loop_
_entity_poly.entity_id
_entity_poly.type
_entity_poly.pdbx_seq_one_letter_code
_entity_poly.pdbx_strand_id
1 'polypeptide(L)'
;MSEVKEFDIKWTMVVDLDKCTGCGACMVACQAENNVAPNPDGTNKVRSINWMKVYRLSNHKPFPEHDTAYLPRPCMQCGKPSCVSVCPVVATDKNEDGGIVSQIYPRCIGCRYCMASCPYHARYFNWYDPIWPEGMEKTLTPDVSVRPRGVVEKCTFCHHRWMKAKDKAIAEG
;
A
#
# COMPACT_ATOMS: atom_id res chain seq x y z
N MET A 1 -0.04 27.22 -7.40
CA MET A 1 0.88 26.32 -6.66
C MET A 1 0.24 26.12 -5.30
N SER A 2 -0.32 24.95 -5.02
CA SER A 2 -0.89 24.67 -3.70
C SER A 2 0.23 24.65 -2.67
N GLU A 3 0.10 25.46 -1.62
CA GLU A 3 1.02 25.44 -0.49
C GLU A 3 1.08 24.01 0.09
N VAL A 4 2.28 23.59 0.46
CA VAL A 4 2.48 22.30 1.13
C VAL A 4 2.01 22.54 2.56
N LYS A 5 0.86 21.95 2.95
CA LYS A 5 0.47 21.93 4.36
C LYS A 5 1.59 21.26 5.16
N GLU A 6 2.17 21.99 6.08
CA GLU A 6 3.12 21.45 7.06
C GLU A 6 2.30 20.79 8.17
N PHE A 7 2.65 19.56 8.51
CA PHE A 7 1.97 18.80 9.55
C PHE A 7 2.88 18.73 10.77
N ASP A 8 2.32 18.92 11.97
CA ASP A 8 3.04 18.82 13.23
C ASP A 8 3.65 17.42 13.45
N ILE A 9 2.97 16.40 12.93
CA ILE A 9 3.42 15.01 12.96
C ILE A 9 3.44 14.46 11.53
N LYS A 10 4.54 13.79 11.15
CA LYS A 10 4.67 13.10 9.87
C LYS A 10 5.08 11.66 10.08
N TRP A 11 4.19 10.75 9.72
CA TRP A 11 4.48 9.32 9.77
C TRP A 11 5.52 8.92 8.72
N THR A 12 6.52 8.17 9.13
CA THR A 12 7.63 7.72 8.29
C THR A 12 7.93 6.25 8.57
N MET A 13 8.32 5.53 7.51
CA MET A 13 8.82 4.15 7.61
C MET A 13 10.30 4.15 7.24
N VAL A 14 11.13 3.61 8.11
CA VAL A 14 12.56 3.39 7.86
C VAL A 14 12.78 1.91 7.59
N VAL A 15 13.48 1.60 6.49
CA VAL A 15 13.84 0.24 6.11
C VAL A 15 15.35 0.14 6.06
N ASP A 16 15.91 -0.75 6.91
CA ASP A 16 17.34 -1.07 6.91
C ASP A 16 17.61 -2.08 5.79
N LEU A 17 18.23 -1.61 4.70
CA LEU A 17 18.48 -2.43 3.53
C LEU A 17 19.61 -3.43 3.76
N ASP A 18 20.56 -3.14 4.66
CA ASP A 18 21.70 -4.03 4.96
C ASP A 18 21.24 -5.30 5.69
N LYS A 19 20.11 -5.20 6.41
CA LYS A 19 19.48 -6.33 7.09
C LYS A 19 18.45 -7.06 6.24
N CYS A 20 18.14 -6.57 5.04
CA CYS A 20 17.11 -7.17 4.20
C CYS A 20 17.64 -8.40 3.46
N THR A 21 17.12 -9.57 3.77
CA THR A 21 17.45 -10.84 3.10
C THR A 21 16.55 -11.16 1.91
N GLY A 22 15.54 -10.34 1.60
CA GLY A 22 14.60 -10.59 0.52
C GLY A 22 13.57 -11.70 0.79
N CYS A 23 13.39 -12.12 2.05
CA CYS A 23 12.54 -13.26 2.43
C CYS A 23 11.04 -13.10 2.11
N GLY A 24 10.55 -11.88 1.83
CA GLY A 24 9.14 -11.63 1.49
C GLY A 24 8.16 -11.63 2.68
N ALA A 25 8.61 -11.88 3.91
CA ALA A 25 7.74 -11.91 5.09
C ALA A 25 6.93 -10.61 5.28
N CYS A 26 7.54 -9.45 4.98
CA CYS A 26 6.87 -8.15 5.02
C CYS A 26 5.73 -8.04 3.99
N MET A 27 5.83 -8.73 2.84
CA MET A 27 4.77 -8.76 1.83
C MET A 27 3.56 -9.54 2.35
N VAL A 28 3.80 -10.73 2.90
CA VAL A 28 2.74 -11.60 3.46
C VAL A 28 2.09 -10.93 4.67
N ALA A 29 2.88 -10.37 5.58
CA ALA A 29 2.36 -9.63 6.74
C ALA A 29 1.47 -8.45 6.32
N CYS A 30 1.90 -7.70 5.29
CA CYS A 30 1.10 -6.60 4.75
C CYS A 30 -0.22 -7.08 4.14
N GLN A 31 -0.22 -8.21 3.43
CA GLN A 31 -1.43 -8.81 2.85
C GLN A 31 -2.40 -9.26 3.94
N ALA A 32 -1.91 -9.98 4.93
CA ALA A 32 -2.72 -10.45 6.06
C ALA A 32 -3.33 -9.29 6.85
N GLU A 33 -2.51 -8.31 7.22
CA GLU A 33 -2.96 -7.14 8.00
C GLU A 33 -4.02 -6.30 7.28
N ASN A 34 -3.91 -6.17 5.96
CA ASN A 34 -4.74 -5.26 5.17
C ASN A 34 -5.79 -5.99 4.32
N ASN A 35 -6.10 -7.24 4.60
CA ASN A 35 -7.07 -8.02 3.84
C ASN A 35 -6.85 -7.97 2.32
N VAL A 36 -5.59 -8.07 1.89
CA VAL A 36 -5.25 -8.17 0.47
C VAL A 36 -5.29 -9.64 0.07
N ALA A 37 -6.25 -10.00 -0.77
CA ALA A 37 -6.43 -11.39 -1.18
C ALA A 37 -5.18 -11.95 -1.88
N PRO A 38 -4.79 -13.19 -1.61
CA PRO A 38 -3.73 -13.86 -2.35
C PRO A 38 -4.13 -14.05 -3.81
N ASN A 39 -3.13 -14.10 -4.70
CA ASN A 39 -3.40 -14.39 -6.10
C ASN A 39 -3.61 -15.92 -6.28
N PRO A 40 -4.82 -16.36 -6.66
CA PRO A 40 -5.11 -17.79 -6.83
C PRO A 40 -4.47 -18.38 -8.11
N ASP A 41 -4.05 -17.52 -9.04
CA ASP A 41 -3.46 -17.92 -10.32
C ASP A 41 -2.13 -17.18 -10.52
N GLY A 42 -1.03 -17.87 -10.22
CA GLY A 42 0.32 -17.33 -10.33
C GLY A 42 0.73 -16.93 -11.76
N THR A 43 0.02 -17.42 -12.78
CA THR A 43 0.28 -17.06 -14.18
C THR A 43 -0.33 -15.70 -14.53
N ASN A 44 -1.39 -15.30 -13.84
CA ASN A 44 -2.08 -14.03 -14.05
C ASN A 44 -1.53 -12.94 -13.12
N LYS A 45 -0.49 -12.25 -13.55
CA LYS A 45 0.16 -11.17 -12.78
C LYS A 45 -0.76 -9.98 -12.50
N VAL A 46 -1.84 -9.80 -13.25
CA VAL A 46 -2.82 -8.73 -13.07
C VAL A 46 -3.62 -8.91 -11.77
N ARG A 47 -3.72 -10.14 -11.28
CA ARG A 47 -4.34 -10.45 -9.99
C ARG A 47 -3.43 -10.21 -8.79
N SER A 48 -2.12 -10.05 -9.02
CA SER A 48 -1.14 -9.87 -7.93
C SER A 48 -1.17 -8.44 -7.40
N ILE A 49 -1.72 -8.27 -6.20
CA ILE A 49 -1.76 -7.00 -5.48
C ILE A 49 -0.79 -7.10 -4.30
N ASN A 50 0.24 -6.26 -4.32
CA ASN A 50 1.28 -6.25 -3.29
C ASN A 50 1.55 -4.82 -2.84
N TRP A 51 0.90 -4.38 -1.78
CA TRP A 51 1.11 -3.04 -1.24
C TRP A 51 2.53 -2.83 -0.72
N MET A 52 3.12 -3.87 -0.15
CA MET A 52 4.55 -3.99 0.11
C MET A 52 5.15 -4.89 -0.97
N LYS A 53 6.15 -4.41 -1.70
CA LYS A 53 6.82 -5.19 -2.74
C LYS A 53 8.32 -5.17 -2.50
N VAL A 54 8.94 -6.34 -2.55
CA VAL A 54 10.41 -6.47 -2.45
C VAL A 54 10.98 -6.59 -3.86
N TYR A 55 11.87 -5.68 -4.21
CA TYR A 55 12.59 -5.69 -5.47
C TYR A 55 13.97 -6.27 -5.25
N ARG A 56 14.36 -7.17 -6.14
CA ARG A 56 15.75 -7.64 -6.23
C ARG A 56 16.51 -6.70 -7.16
N LEU A 57 17.57 -6.13 -6.67
CA LEU A 57 18.52 -5.32 -7.42
C LEU A 57 19.79 -6.15 -7.62
N SER A 58 20.35 -6.15 -8.82
CA SER A 58 21.58 -6.88 -9.13
C SER A 58 22.48 -6.01 -9.99
N ASN A 59 23.79 -6.12 -9.78
CA ASN A 59 24.79 -5.47 -10.61
C ASN A 59 25.02 -6.20 -11.96
N HIS A 60 24.34 -7.34 -12.19
CA HIS A 60 24.42 -8.16 -13.40
C HIS A 60 25.83 -8.68 -13.76
N LYS A 61 26.80 -8.60 -12.84
CA LYS A 61 28.12 -9.15 -13.05
C LYS A 61 28.15 -10.67 -12.81
N PRO A 62 29.10 -11.40 -13.45
CA PRO A 62 29.29 -12.83 -13.15
C PRO A 62 29.92 -13.04 -11.78
N PHE A 63 29.81 -14.27 -11.27
CA PHE A 63 30.56 -14.67 -10.08
C PHE A 63 32.07 -14.59 -10.34
N PRO A 64 32.89 -14.12 -9.39
CA PRO A 64 32.58 -13.74 -8.00
C PRO A 64 32.12 -12.28 -7.79
N GLU A 65 32.08 -11.44 -8.80
CA GLU A 65 31.75 -10.03 -8.71
C GLU A 65 30.25 -9.75 -8.65
N HIS A 66 29.43 -10.82 -8.64
CA HIS A 66 27.99 -10.70 -8.53
C HIS A 66 27.57 -10.13 -7.17
N ASP A 67 26.77 -9.08 -7.21
CA ASP A 67 26.20 -8.47 -6.00
C ASP A 67 24.69 -8.32 -6.14
N THR A 68 23.99 -8.54 -5.03
CA THR A 68 22.51 -8.48 -4.97
C THR A 68 22.06 -7.79 -3.70
N ALA A 69 21.18 -6.81 -3.85
CA ALA A 69 20.50 -6.15 -2.74
C ALA A 69 18.98 -6.29 -2.89
N TYR A 70 18.26 -6.12 -1.80
CA TYR A 70 16.80 -6.17 -1.79
C TYR A 70 16.23 -4.85 -1.30
N LEU A 71 15.20 -4.35 -1.99
CA LEU A 71 14.52 -3.11 -1.67
C LEU A 71 13.04 -3.38 -1.36
N PRO A 72 12.65 -3.49 -0.08
CA PRO A 72 11.25 -3.47 0.32
C PRO A 72 10.68 -2.07 0.07
N ARG A 73 9.63 -1.98 -0.74
CA ARG A 73 9.06 -0.70 -1.12
C ARG A 73 7.53 -0.70 -1.05
N PRO A 74 6.93 -0.01 -0.07
CA PRO A 74 5.51 0.32 -0.02
C PRO A 74 5.20 1.57 -0.86
N CYS A 75 3.99 2.13 -0.72
CA CYS A 75 3.69 3.48 -1.18
C CYS A 75 4.57 4.50 -0.45
N MET A 76 5.15 5.45 -1.20
CA MET A 76 6.08 6.45 -0.67
C MET A 76 5.41 7.56 0.17
N GLN A 77 4.10 7.57 0.31
CA GLN A 77 3.34 8.57 1.09
C GLN A 77 3.83 10.00 0.81
N CYS A 78 3.87 10.39 -0.46
CA CYS A 78 4.52 11.59 -0.99
C CYS A 78 4.09 12.88 -0.27
N GLY A 79 5.03 13.82 -0.11
CA GLY A 79 4.73 15.17 0.39
C GLY A 79 3.80 15.94 -0.56
N LYS A 80 4.04 15.84 -1.88
CA LYS A 80 3.17 16.38 -2.94
C LYS A 80 2.67 15.20 -3.81
N PRO A 81 1.57 14.53 -3.43
CA PRO A 81 1.12 13.34 -4.11
C PRO A 81 0.38 13.66 -5.41
N SER A 82 1.00 13.42 -6.56
CA SER A 82 0.36 13.58 -7.88
C SER A 82 -0.94 12.78 -8.01
N CYS A 83 -1.01 11.62 -7.36
CA CYS A 83 -2.20 10.77 -7.37
C CYS A 83 -3.42 11.38 -6.65
N VAL A 84 -3.21 12.33 -5.73
CA VAL A 84 -4.30 13.11 -5.11
C VAL A 84 -4.78 14.16 -6.10
N SER A 85 -3.85 14.90 -6.72
CA SER A 85 -4.18 16.00 -7.64
C SER A 85 -5.00 15.55 -8.86
N VAL A 86 -4.81 14.30 -9.33
CA VAL A 86 -5.51 13.78 -10.52
C VAL A 86 -6.80 13.04 -10.21
N CYS A 87 -7.19 12.92 -8.93
CA CYS A 87 -8.39 12.18 -8.56
C CYS A 87 -9.66 13.03 -8.76
N PRO A 88 -10.52 12.74 -9.77
CA PRO A 88 -11.67 13.58 -10.10
C PRO A 88 -12.78 13.55 -9.05
N VAL A 89 -12.79 12.53 -8.19
CA VAL A 89 -13.83 12.30 -7.17
C VAL A 89 -13.30 12.37 -5.74
N VAL A 90 -12.09 12.87 -5.56
CA VAL A 90 -11.43 12.99 -4.25
C VAL A 90 -11.47 11.65 -3.46
N ALA A 91 -11.35 10.54 -4.18
CA ALA A 91 -11.24 9.21 -3.56
C ALA A 91 -9.82 8.95 -3.03
N THR A 92 -8.82 9.67 -3.54
CA THR A 92 -7.47 9.68 -3.00
C THR A 92 -7.26 11.02 -2.31
N ASP A 93 -6.94 10.98 -1.04
CA ASP A 93 -6.76 12.16 -0.21
C ASP A 93 -5.49 12.08 0.64
N LYS A 94 -4.94 13.23 1.01
CA LYS A 94 -3.85 13.34 1.96
C LYS A 94 -4.42 13.91 3.25
N ASN A 95 -4.51 13.06 4.28
CA ASN A 95 -5.12 13.46 5.55
C ASN A 95 -4.28 14.53 6.27
N GLU A 96 -4.92 15.28 7.12
CA GLU A 96 -4.29 16.34 7.93
C GLU A 96 -3.53 15.74 9.12
N ASP A 97 -3.93 14.57 9.57
CA ASP A 97 -3.33 13.85 10.70
C ASP A 97 -2.12 13.03 10.24
N GLY A 98 -0.93 13.62 10.23
CA GLY A 98 0.33 12.95 9.89
C GLY A 98 0.61 12.78 8.40
N GLY A 99 -0.19 13.40 7.53
CA GLY A 99 0.06 13.48 6.09
C GLY A 99 -0.01 12.16 5.32
N ILE A 100 -0.76 11.18 5.80
CA ILE A 100 -0.94 9.90 5.12
C ILE A 100 -1.80 10.09 3.87
N VAL A 101 -1.32 9.59 2.74
CA VAL A 101 -2.11 9.54 1.50
C VAL A 101 -3.01 8.32 1.57
N SER A 102 -4.29 8.54 1.79
CA SER A 102 -5.31 7.50 1.95
C SER A 102 -6.08 7.25 0.65
N GLN A 103 -6.83 6.16 0.62
CA GLN A 103 -7.75 5.81 -0.45
C GLN A 103 -9.14 5.53 0.14
N ILE A 104 -10.12 6.30 -0.28
CA ILE A 104 -11.52 6.18 0.15
C ILE A 104 -12.24 5.32 -0.90
N TYR A 105 -12.32 4.02 -0.64
CA TYR A 105 -12.83 3.04 -1.62
C TYR A 105 -14.25 3.31 -2.11
N PRO A 106 -15.23 3.69 -1.27
CA PRO A 106 -16.59 3.99 -1.73
C PRO A 106 -16.71 5.15 -2.70
N ARG A 107 -15.73 6.07 -2.72
CA ARG A 107 -15.68 7.19 -3.66
C ARG A 107 -14.99 6.82 -4.98
N CYS A 108 -14.26 5.71 -5.03
CA CYS A 108 -13.45 5.36 -6.17
C CYS A 108 -14.31 4.88 -7.34
N ILE A 109 -14.23 5.57 -8.47
CA ILE A 109 -14.91 5.21 -9.72
C ILE A 109 -14.07 4.34 -10.65
N GLY A 110 -12.87 3.93 -10.22
CA GLY A 110 -12.01 3.04 -11.00
C GLY A 110 -11.38 3.64 -12.25
N CYS A 111 -11.33 4.95 -12.41
CA CYS A 111 -10.76 5.60 -13.59
C CYS A 111 -9.26 5.34 -13.80
N ARG A 112 -8.53 4.87 -12.78
CA ARG A 112 -7.11 4.50 -12.79
C ARG A 112 -6.13 5.63 -13.08
N TYR A 113 -6.58 6.86 -13.19
CA TYR A 113 -5.69 8.00 -13.47
C TYR A 113 -4.60 8.17 -12.41
N CYS A 114 -4.92 7.91 -11.16
CA CYS A 114 -3.95 7.89 -10.06
C CYS A 114 -2.86 6.80 -10.20
N MET A 115 -3.12 5.71 -10.93
CA MET A 115 -2.09 4.70 -11.24
C MET A 115 -1.12 5.22 -12.29
N ALA A 116 -1.63 5.87 -13.35
CA ALA A 116 -0.81 6.47 -14.40
C ALA A 116 0.05 7.62 -13.86
N SER A 117 -0.46 8.40 -12.90
CA SER A 117 0.26 9.53 -12.30
C SER A 117 1.30 9.13 -11.25
N CYS A 118 1.29 7.87 -10.77
CA CYS A 118 2.20 7.42 -9.72
C CYS A 118 3.55 6.99 -10.31
N PRO A 119 4.66 7.72 -10.09
CA PRO A 119 5.96 7.38 -10.65
C PRO A 119 6.56 6.11 -10.03
N TYR A 120 6.02 5.68 -8.88
CA TYR A 120 6.48 4.50 -8.16
C TYR A 120 5.68 3.23 -8.46
N HIS A 121 4.62 3.30 -9.28
CA HIS A 121 3.72 2.18 -9.55
C HIS A 121 3.21 1.48 -8.26
N ALA A 122 2.94 2.27 -7.21
CA ALA A 122 2.53 1.78 -5.90
C ALA A 122 1.01 1.77 -5.72
N ARG A 123 0.27 1.68 -6.82
CA ARG A 123 -1.19 1.60 -6.85
C ARG A 123 -1.62 0.43 -7.68
N TYR A 124 -2.64 -0.28 -7.22
CA TYR A 124 -3.15 -1.50 -7.83
C TYR A 124 -4.64 -1.35 -8.09
N PHE A 125 -5.12 -1.88 -9.20
CA PHE A 125 -6.54 -1.89 -9.53
C PHE A 125 -7.10 -3.30 -9.38
N ASN A 126 -8.23 -3.42 -8.72
CA ASN A 126 -8.94 -4.68 -8.56
C ASN A 126 -9.72 -5.02 -9.85
N TRP A 127 -9.09 -5.78 -10.72
CA TRP A 127 -9.70 -6.27 -11.96
C TRP A 127 -10.72 -7.37 -11.71
N TYR A 128 -10.59 -8.07 -10.59
CA TYR A 128 -11.39 -9.22 -10.19
C TYR A 128 -11.82 -9.06 -8.75
N ASP A 129 -12.92 -9.71 -8.39
CA ASP A 129 -13.29 -9.82 -6.99
C ASP A 129 -12.25 -10.63 -6.22
N PRO A 130 -11.95 -10.30 -4.97
CA PRO A 130 -10.99 -11.02 -4.16
C PRO A 130 -11.50 -12.43 -3.89
N ILE A 131 -10.60 -13.41 -4.03
CA ILE A 131 -10.88 -14.82 -3.76
C ILE A 131 -9.97 -15.27 -2.62
N TRP A 132 -10.57 -15.85 -1.60
CA TRP A 132 -9.86 -16.39 -0.44
C TRP A 132 -9.88 -17.91 -0.49
N PRO A 133 -8.78 -18.61 -0.17
CA PRO A 133 -8.81 -20.03 0.12
C PRO A 133 -9.81 -20.37 1.21
N GLU A 134 -10.42 -21.53 1.14
CA GLU A 134 -11.40 -21.99 2.12
C GLU A 134 -10.88 -21.86 3.56
N GLY A 135 -11.65 -21.21 4.41
CA GLY A 135 -11.33 -20.96 5.82
C GLY A 135 -10.48 -19.70 6.07
N MET A 136 -9.76 -19.15 5.08
CA MET A 136 -8.98 -17.91 5.27
C MET A 136 -9.86 -16.68 5.47
N GLU A 137 -11.07 -16.68 4.97
CA GLU A 137 -12.04 -15.60 5.19
C GLU A 137 -12.34 -15.36 6.67
N LYS A 138 -12.12 -16.38 7.52
CA LYS A 138 -12.29 -16.29 8.99
C LYS A 138 -11.14 -15.55 9.70
N THR A 139 -10.01 -15.37 9.01
CA THR A 139 -8.81 -14.72 9.56
C THR A 139 -8.66 -13.28 9.13
N LEU A 140 -9.68 -12.73 8.45
CA LEU A 140 -9.65 -11.35 7.99
C LEU A 140 -9.61 -10.36 9.16
N THR A 141 -8.82 -9.30 9.01
CA THR A 141 -8.74 -8.20 9.97
C THR A 141 -10.08 -7.45 9.99
N PRO A 142 -10.80 -7.39 11.12
CA PRO A 142 -12.14 -6.79 11.16
C PRO A 142 -12.14 -5.28 10.93
N ASP A 143 -11.04 -4.60 11.24
CA ASP A 143 -10.89 -3.15 11.12
C ASP A 143 -10.58 -2.69 9.67
N VAL A 144 -10.44 -3.63 8.73
CA VAL A 144 -10.08 -3.34 7.33
C VAL A 144 -11.10 -3.94 6.36
N SER A 145 -11.71 -3.09 5.56
CA SER A 145 -12.66 -3.55 4.54
C SER A 145 -11.96 -4.35 3.42
N VAL A 146 -12.62 -5.37 2.93
CA VAL A 146 -12.25 -6.05 1.68
C VAL A 146 -12.60 -5.12 0.51
N ARG A 147 -11.68 -4.98 -0.45
CA ARG A 147 -11.91 -4.13 -1.62
C ARG A 147 -12.55 -4.92 -2.73
N PRO A 148 -13.68 -4.47 -3.28
CA PRO A 148 -14.33 -5.13 -4.41
C PRO A 148 -13.59 -4.88 -5.73
N ARG A 149 -13.99 -5.59 -6.77
CA ARG A 149 -13.61 -5.26 -8.14
C ARG A 149 -13.95 -3.82 -8.49
N GLY A 150 -13.15 -3.16 -9.30
CA GLY A 150 -13.43 -1.83 -9.84
C GLY A 150 -12.82 -0.67 -9.05
N VAL A 151 -12.14 -0.92 -7.94
CA VAL A 151 -11.48 0.14 -7.17
C VAL A 151 -9.96 0.05 -7.25
N VAL A 152 -9.29 1.19 -7.04
CA VAL A 152 -7.83 1.26 -6.89
C VAL A 152 -7.48 1.16 -5.42
N GLU A 153 -6.47 0.37 -5.09
CA GLU A 153 -5.94 0.25 -3.73
C GLU A 153 -4.43 0.48 -3.66
N LYS A 154 -3.94 0.74 -2.46
CA LYS A 154 -2.52 0.98 -2.17
C LYS A 154 -2.23 0.87 -0.67
N CYS A 155 -0.95 0.83 -0.31
CA CYS A 155 -0.52 0.91 1.09
C CYS A 155 -1.06 2.18 1.77
N THR A 156 -1.70 2.01 2.92
CA THR A 156 -2.29 3.07 3.75
C THR A 156 -1.49 3.33 5.04
N PHE A 157 -0.27 2.79 5.17
CA PHE A 157 0.50 2.80 6.43
C PHE A 157 -0.26 2.18 7.60
N CYS A 158 -1.08 1.16 7.34
CA CYS A 158 -1.95 0.55 8.35
C CYS A 158 -2.74 1.60 9.15
N HIS A 159 -3.32 2.58 8.43
CA HIS A 159 -4.04 3.73 8.98
C HIS A 159 -5.12 3.34 9.99
N HIS A 160 -5.75 2.18 9.81
CA HIS A 160 -6.74 1.63 10.74
C HIS A 160 -6.18 1.45 12.17
N ARG A 161 -4.91 1.03 12.32
CA ARG A 161 -4.27 0.89 13.63
C ARG A 161 -4.09 2.24 14.32
N TRP A 162 -3.68 3.24 13.54
CA TRP A 162 -3.53 4.59 14.06
C TRP A 162 -4.88 5.19 14.47
N MET A 163 -5.92 5.02 13.64
CA MET A 163 -7.27 5.48 13.96
C MET A 163 -7.77 4.84 15.26
N LYS A 164 -7.63 3.53 15.40
CA LYS A 164 -8.01 2.80 16.61
C LYS A 164 -7.28 3.29 17.86
N ALA A 165 -5.98 3.59 17.74
CA ALA A 165 -5.19 4.15 18.84
C ALA A 165 -5.65 5.57 19.20
N LYS A 166 -5.97 6.41 18.21
CA LYS A 166 -6.51 7.76 18.39
C LYS A 166 -7.87 7.71 19.08
N ASP A 167 -8.80 6.89 18.62
CA ASP A 167 -10.13 6.74 19.20
C ASP A 167 -10.05 6.26 20.65
N LYS A 168 -9.14 5.33 20.94
CA LYS A 168 -8.88 4.87 22.31
C LYS A 168 -8.35 6.00 23.19
N ALA A 169 -7.37 6.76 22.72
CA ALA A 169 -6.80 7.88 23.47
C ALA A 169 -7.84 8.98 23.77
N ILE A 170 -8.75 9.25 22.82
CA ILE A 170 -9.85 10.21 23.02
C ILE A 170 -10.84 9.69 24.07
N ALA A 171 -11.11 8.37 24.10
CA ALA A 171 -12.03 7.77 25.06
C ALA A 171 -11.48 7.69 26.49
N GLU A 172 -10.16 7.64 26.63
CA GLU A 172 -9.46 7.56 27.93
C GLU A 172 -9.15 8.95 28.53
N GLY A 173 -9.35 10.07 27.78
CA GLY A 173 -9.09 11.46 28.19
C GLY A 173 -7.67 11.85 27.95
#